data_9e14028ffb189df9ba6e3f030f3c9fdf
#
_entry.id   9e14028ffb189df9ba6e3f030f3c9fdf
#
_cell.length_a   1.000
_cell.length_b   1.000
_cell.length_c   1.000
_cell.angle_alpha   90.00
_cell.angle_beta   90.00
_cell.angle_gamma   90.00
#
_symmetry.space_group_name_H-M   'P 1'
#
loop_
_entity.id
_entity.type
_entity.pdbx_description
1 polymer ?
#
loop_
_entity_poly.entity_id
_entity_poly.type
_entity_poly.pdbx_seq_one_letter_code
_entity_poly.pdbx_strand_id
1 'polypeptide(L)'
;KATNLEKYGVEYGFQSQEIKDKIKATNLEKYGCERVAQSEEIKEKKKATSLERYGVECSLQNKEVKDKIKATCLERYGCEHSLQNKEIQDKKKATNLKKYGYVNPFQNKEIREKTKATNLEKYGCENPSQSEEIKDKIKATNLEKYGCETPLQNIEISERASKNAYKAYDYIFPSGRIERIQGYEKFMLNDLLQKEAIQEDDIVVARSAVPTVWYKDNNGKKRRYFVDCFVKSQNRCIEAKSTWTASKKKDIIYLKQQALKDAGYKCEIWIYDAQGEMVEEIK
;
A
#
# COMPACT_ATOMS: atom_id res chain seq x y z
N LYS A 1 -27.23 -20.12 33.77
CA LYS A 1 -28.09 -19.52 32.71
C LYS A 1 -29.47 -19.17 33.30
N ALA A 2 -30.17 -20.11 33.93
CA ALA A 2 -31.49 -19.87 34.51
C ALA A 2 -31.47 -18.71 35.51
N THR A 3 -30.50 -18.66 36.46
CA THR A 3 -30.34 -17.60 37.45
C THR A 3 -30.10 -16.21 36.83
N ASN A 4 -29.40 -16.15 35.69
CA ASN A 4 -29.17 -14.87 34.99
C ASN A 4 -30.43 -14.40 34.25
N LEU A 5 -31.19 -15.33 33.70
CA LEU A 5 -32.45 -15.02 33.02
C LEU A 5 -33.47 -14.46 34.04
N GLU A 6 -33.57 -15.10 35.22
CA GLU A 6 -34.45 -14.69 36.27
C GLU A 6 -34.05 -13.32 36.88
N LYS A 7 -32.74 -13.09 37.07
CA LYS A 7 -32.24 -11.88 37.75
C LYS A 7 -32.04 -10.68 36.81
N TYR A 8 -31.68 -10.92 35.56
CA TYR A 8 -31.27 -9.85 34.62
C TYR A 8 -32.02 -9.89 33.28
N GLY A 9 -32.96 -10.83 33.06
CA GLY A 9 -33.70 -11.00 31.83
C GLY A 9 -32.86 -11.43 30.64
N VAL A 10 -31.64 -11.92 30.84
CA VAL A 10 -30.66 -12.29 29.82
C VAL A 10 -29.92 -13.58 30.17
N GLU A 11 -29.55 -14.35 29.21
CA GLU A 11 -28.88 -15.65 29.41
C GLU A 11 -27.49 -15.50 30.05
N TYR A 12 -26.78 -14.42 29.71
CA TYR A 12 -25.46 -14.08 30.25
C TYR A 12 -25.48 -12.67 30.85
N GLY A 13 -24.97 -12.47 32.05
CA GLY A 13 -24.97 -11.20 32.75
C GLY A 13 -24.38 -10.04 31.96
N PHE A 14 -23.34 -10.30 31.14
CA PHE A 14 -22.72 -9.29 30.26
C PHE A 14 -23.62 -8.83 29.10
N GLN A 15 -24.78 -9.44 28.86
CA GLN A 15 -25.76 -8.96 27.91
C GLN A 15 -26.66 -7.87 28.49
N SER A 16 -26.83 -7.85 29.87
CA SER A 16 -27.60 -6.83 30.55
C SER A 16 -26.97 -5.44 30.45
N GLN A 17 -27.77 -4.44 30.10
CA GLN A 17 -27.32 -3.05 30.07
C GLN A 17 -26.93 -2.53 31.46
N GLU A 18 -27.70 -2.88 32.46
CA GLU A 18 -27.42 -2.51 33.86
C GLU A 18 -26.02 -2.97 34.31
N ILE A 19 -25.67 -4.22 34.03
CA ILE A 19 -24.33 -4.76 34.37
C ILE A 19 -23.23 -4.03 33.59
N LYS A 20 -23.45 -3.75 32.30
CA LYS A 20 -22.51 -2.98 31.51
C LYS A 20 -22.25 -1.59 32.05
N ASP A 21 -23.32 -0.92 32.50
CA ASP A 21 -23.22 0.44 33.03
C ASP A 21 -22.53 0.44 34.40
N LYS A 22 -22.81 -0.54 35.29
CA LYS A 22 -22.05 -0.75 36.53
C LYS A 22 -20.56 -1.00 36.29
N ILE A 23 -20.21 -1.83 35.29
CA ILE A 23 -18.81 -2.07 34.93
C ILE A 23 -18.14 -0.79 34.45
N LYS A 24 -18.83 -0.01 33.60
CA LYS A 24 -18.30 1.28 33.12
C LYS A 24 -18.09 2.26 34.27
N ALA A 25 -19.05 2.41 35.17
CA ALA A 25 -18.93 3.29 36.32
C ALA A 25 -17.74 2.90 37.20
N THR A 26 -17.59 1.62 37.52
CA THR A 26 -16.46 1.10 38.29
C THR A 26 -15.12 1.33 37.61
N ASN A 27 -15.07 1.16 36.27
CA ASN A 27 -13.83 1.41 35.49
C ASN A 27 -13.49 2.90 35.45
N LEU A 28 -14.49 3.77 35.32
CA LEU A 28 -14.30 5.22 35.32
C LEU A 28 -13.75 5.68 36.70
N GLU A 29 -14.31 5.17 37.79
CA GLU A 29 -13.86 5.46 39.17
C GLU A 29 -12.42 4.99 39.40
N LYS A 30 -12.09 3.74 38.99
CA LYS A 30 -10.78 3.14 39.29
C LYS A 30 -9.67 3.54 38.35
N TYR A 31 -9.97 3.75 37.06
CA TYR A 31 -8.98 3.88 35.98
C TYR A 31 -9.14 5.15 35.14
N GLY A 32 -10.14 5.99 35.48
CA GLY A 32 -10.42 7.23 34.74
C GLY A 32 -10.91 7.01 33.28
N CYS A 33 -11.36 5.79 32.94
CA CYS A 33 -11.82 5.46 31.59
C CYS A 33 -12.88 4.35 31.64
N GLU A 34 -13.81 4.33 30.68
CA GLU A 34 -14.91 3.34 30.62
C GLU A 34 -14.42 1.89 30.44
N ARG A 35 -13.24 1.70 29.86
CA ARG A 35 -12.65 0.38 29.64
C ARG A 35 -11.22 0.35 30.16
N VAL A 36 -10.91 -0.61 31.01
CA VAL A 36 -9.58 -0.80 31.60
C VAL A 36 -8.44 -0.76 30.57
N ALA A 37 -8.68 -1.31 29.38
CA ALA A 37 -7.68 -1.32 28.31
C ALA A 37 -7.38 0.08 27.70
N GLN A 38 -8.14 1.12 28.04
CA GLN A 38 -7.90 2.51 27.61
C GLN A 38 -6.98 3.26 28.58
N SER A 39 -6.85 2.78 29.83
CA SER A 39 -5.94 3.38 30.82
C SER A 39 -4.47 3.27 30.36
N GLU A 40 -3.75 4.39 30.38
CA GLU A 40 -2.33 4.42 30.04
C GLU A 40 -1.50 3.59 31.02
N GLU A 41 -1.81 3.65 32.32
CA GLU A 41 -1.15 2.82 33.33
C GLU A 41 -1.24 1.32 32.99
N ILE A 42 -2.42 0.85 32.61
CA ILE A 42 -2.63 -0.56 32.25
C ILE A 42 -1.95 -0.91 30.94
N LYS A 43 -1.89 0.02 29.97
CA LYS A 43 -1.15 -0.18 28.71
C LYS A 43 0.34 -0.32 28.99
N GLU A 44 0.91 0.56 29.81
CA GLU A 44 2.32 0.50 30.19
C GLU A 44 2.67 -0.77 30.96
N LYS A 45 1.83 -1.19 31.92
CA LYS A 45 2.00 -2.48 32.61
C LYS A 45 1.98 -3.67 31.65
N LYS A 46 1.10 -3.67 30.65
CA LYS A 46 1.04 -4.72 29.62
C LYS A 46 2.29 -4.72 28.75
N LYS A 47 2.78 -3.55 28.35
CA LYS A 47 4.02 -3.42 27.57
C LYS A 47 5.21 -3.93 28.37
N ALA A 48 5.35 -3.49 29.63
CA ALA A 48 6.43 -3.94 30.51
C ALA A 48 6.43 -5.46 30.68
N THR A 49 5.28 -6.07 30.96
CA THR A 49 5.13 -7.54 31.08
C THR A 49 5.46 -8.24 29.77
N SER A 50 5.10 -7.65 28.60
CA SER A 50 5.41 -8.23 27.31
C SER A 50 6.90 -8.13 27.00
N LEU A 51 7.54 -7.00 27.33
CA LEU A 51 8.98 -6.80 27.17
C LEU A 51 9.78 -7.78 28.03
N GLU A 52 9.38 -7.97 29.31
CA GLU A 52 10.00 -8.91 30.23
C GLU A 52 9.91 -10.37 29.74
N ARG A 53 8.73 -10.79 29.24
CA ARG A 53 8.48 -12.19 28.85
C ARG A 53 8.94 -12.53 27.45
N TYR A 54 8.88 -11.59 26.53
CA TYR A 54 9.05 -11.85 25.09
C TYR A 54 10.13 -10.99 24.43
N GLY A 55 10.74 -10.04 25.17
CA GLY A 55 11.72 -9.09 24.63
C GLY A 55 11.16 -8.06 23.65
N VAL A 56 9.82 -7.90 23.60
CA VAL A 56 9.12 -6.97 22.69
C VAL A 56 7.90 -6.38 23.39
N GLU A 57 7.52 -5.16 23.05
CA GLU A 57 6.36 -4.45 23.65
C GLU A 57 5.01 -5.16 23.42
N CYS A 58 4.89 -5.92 22.33
CA CYS A 58 3.71 -6.72 22.02
C CYS A 58 4.14 -8.15 21.68
N SER A 59 3.59 -9.14 22.39
CA SER A 59 3.92 -10.56 22.18
C SER A 59 3.76 -11.02 20.74
N LEU A 60 2.83 -10.43 19.98
CA LEU A 60 2.65 -10.72 18.55
C LEU A 60 3.78 -10.22 17.65
N GLN A 61 4.73 -9.42 18.16
CA GLN A 61 5.94 -9.04 17.44
C GLN A 61 7.04 -10.09 17.59
N ASN A 62 7.00 -10.89 18.65
CA ASN A 62 7.97 -11.95 18.90
C ASN A 62 7.83 -13.07 17.87
N LYS A 63 8.97 -13.52 17.32
CA LYS A 63 9.01 -14.54 16.26
C LYS A 63 8.49 -15.89 16.73
N GLU A 64 8.90 -16.34 17.91
CA GLU A 64 8.46 -17.64 18.46
C GLU A 64 6.96 -17.70 18.68
N VAL A 65 6.38 -16.59 19.18
CA VAL A 65 4.93 -16.48 19.36
C VAL A 65 4.20 -16.55 18.01
N LYS A 66 4.71 -15.86 16.99
CA LYS A 66 4.16 -15.93 15.62
C LYS A 66 4.24 -17.36 15.07
N ASP A 67 5.37 -18.02 15.23
CA ASP A 67 5.59 -19.37 14.72
C ASP A 67 4.68 -20.39 15.44
N LYS A 68 4.49 -20.27 16.76
CA LYS A 68 3.52 -21.06 17.53
C LYS A 68 2.08 -20.85 17.06
N ILE A 69 1.69 -19.60 16.78
CA ILE A 69 0.34 -19.29 16.27
C ILE A 69 0.16 -19.91 14.88
N LYS A 70 1.15 -19.80 14.00
CA LYS A 70 1.11 -20.43 12.67
C LYS A 70 1.02 -21.95 12.75
N ALA A 71 1.85 -22.57 13.58
CA ALA A 71 1.82 -24.02 13.80
C ALA A 71 0.43 -24.49 14.28
N THR A 72 -0.14 -23.81 15.28
CA THR A 72 -1.50 -24.11 15.77
C THR A 72 -2.56 -23.92 14.71
N CYS A 73 -2.43 -22.87 13.86
CA CYS A 73 -3.36 -22.65 12.75
C CYS A 73 -3.23 -23.74 11.68
N LEU A 74 -2.00 -24.15 11.37
CA LEU A 74 -1.73 -25.22 10.41
C LEU A 74 -2.32 -26.56 10.89
N GLU A 75 -2.10 -26.90 12.16
CA GLU A 75 -2.65 -28.11 12.78
C GLU A 75 -4.18 -28.12 12.78
N ARG A 76 -4.82 -27.01 13.15
CA ARG A 76 -6.27 -26.95 13.32
C ARG A 76 -7.03 -26.71 12.02
N TYR A 77 -6.46 -25.97 11.09
CA TYR A 77 -7.17 -25.44 9.90
C TYR A 77 -6.50 -25.79 8.58
N GLY A 78 -5.33 -26.43 8.60
CA GLY A 78 -4.58 -26.79 7.40
C GLY A 78 -3.96 -25.57 6.66
N CYS A 79 -3.85 -24.41 7.32
CA CYS A 79 -3.31 -23.19 6.74
C CYS A 79 -2.67 -22.30 7.82
N GLU A 80 -1.70 -21.47 7.45
CA GLU A 80 -0.96 -20.60 8.39
C GLU A 80 -1.84 -19.56 9.12
N HIS A 81 -2.96 -19.18 8.51
CA HIS A 81 -3.94 -18.26 9.08
C HIS A 81 -5.35 -18.81 8.94
N SER A 82 -6.10 -18.84 10.03
CA SER A 82 -7.47 -19.37 10.04
C SER A 82 -8.39 -18.75 8.97
N LEU A 83 -8.18 -17.46 8.63
CA LEU A 83 -8.95 -16.78 7.58
C LEU A 83 -8.61 -17.25 6.15
N GLN A 84 -7.56 -18.03 5.94
CA GLN A 84 -7.27 -18.67 4.64
C GLN A 84 -8.09 -19.95 4.46
N ASN A 85 -8.57 -20.55 5.55
CA ASN A 85 -9.42 -21.75 5.49
C ASN A 85 -10.78 -21.41 4.89
N LYS A 86 -11.15 -22.15 3.84
CA LYS A 86 -12.39 -21.94 3.08
C LYS A 86 -13.64 -22.10 3.95
N GLU A 87 -13.68 -23.11 4.82
CA GLU A 87 -14.82 -23.36 5.71
C GLU A 87 -15.05 -22.17 6.67
N ILE A 88 -13.98 -21.60 7.22
CA ILE A 88 -14.07 -20.42 8.09
C ILE A 88 -14.55 -19.20 7.29
N GLN A 89 -14.05 -19.01 6.06
CA GLN A 89 -14.51 -17.93 5.20
C GLN A 89 -16.02 -18.08 4.88
N ASP A 90 -16.46 -19.28 4.58
CA ASP A 90 -17.86 -19.55 4.23
C ASP A 90 -18.79 -19.39 5.45
N LYS A 91 -18.37 -19.84 6.65
CA LYS A 91 -19.08 -19.56 7.92
C LYS A 91 -19.18 -18.05 8.19
N LYS A 92 -18.11 -17.28 7.93
CA LYS A 92 -18.11 -15.81 8.06
C LYS A 92 -19.08 -15.18 7.05
N LYS A 93 -19.07 -15.61 5.80
CA LYS A 93 -19.99 -15.12 4.75
C LYS A 93 -21.45 -15.42 5.12
N ALA A 94 -21.74 -16.65 5.55
CA ALA A 94 -23.06 -17.05 5.99
C ALA A 94 -23.56 -16.23 7.20
N THR A 95 -22.69 -16.00 8.19
CA THR A 95 -23.00 -15.16 9.35
C THR A 95 -23.29 -13.71 8.94
N ASN A 96 -22.49 -13.15 8.03
CA ASN A 96 -22.70 -11.80 7.51
C ASN A 96 -24.02 -11.70 6.73
N LEU A 97 -24.31 -12.70 5.87
CA LEU A 97 -25.55 -12.76 5.10
C LEU A 97 -26.75 -12.80 6.02
N LYS A 98 -26.72 -13.67 7.06
CA LYS A 98 -27.79 -13.78 8.05
C LYS A 98 -28.00 -12.48 8.85
N LYS A 99 -26.90 -11.80 9.22
CA LYS A 99 -26.94 -10.63 10.12
C LYS A 99 -27.20 -9.31 9.41
N TYR A 100 -26.66 -9.17 8.19
CA TYR A 100 -26.62 -7.89 7.47
C TYR A 100 -27.30 -7.93 6.10
N GLY A 101 -27.73 -9.11 5.63
CA GLY A 101 -28.29 -9.30 4.30
C GLY A 101 -27.26 -9.31 3.16
N TYR A 102 -25.96 -9.25 3.47
CA TYR A 102 -24.86 -9.18 2.50
C TYR A 102 -23.66 -10.00 2.96
N VAL A 103 -22.95 -10.59 2.00
CA VAL A 103 -21.69 -11.31 2.27
C VAL A 103 -20.62 -10.38 2.87
N ASN A 104 -20.55 -9.16 2.38
CA ASN A 104 -19.71 -8.11 2.95
C ASN A 104 -20.62 -7.07 3.66
N PRO A 105 -20.46 -6.86 4.98
CA PRO A 105 -21.26 -5.90 5.73
C PRO A 105 -21.26 -4.49 5.17
N PHE A 106 -20.14 -4.04 4.55
CA PHE A 106 -20.05 -2.72 3.92
C PHE A 106 -20.90 -2.54 2.66
N GLN A 107 -21.52 -3.61 2.12
CA GLN A 107 -22.53 -3.49 1.07
C GLN A 107 -23.86 -2.99 1.65
N ASN A 108 -24.11 -3.16 2.95
CA ASN A 108 -25.30 -2.66 3.63
C ASN A 108 -25.22 -1.13 3.75
N LYS A 109 -26.25 -0.44 3.27
CA LYS A 109 -26.33 1.04 3.30
C LYS A 109 -26.33 1.58 4.72
N GLU A 110 -27.06 0.96 5.62
CA GLU A 110 -27.16 1.40 7.03
C GLU A 110 -25.79 1.34 7.73
N ILE A 111 -25.00 0.30 7.49
CA ILE A 111 -23.65 0.18 8.05
C ILE A 111 -22.74 1.27 7.49
N ARG A 112 -22.82 1.55 6.20
CA ARG A 112 -22.04 2.62 5.58
C ARG A 112 -22.38 3.98 6.18
N GLU A 113 -23.67 4.29 6.32
CA GLU A 113 -24.11 5.56 6.91
C GLU A 113 -23.69 5.68 8.38
N LYS A 114 -23.81 4.63 9.19
CA LYS A 114 -23.29 4.60 10.56
C LYS A 114 -21.77 4.83 10.61
N THR A 115 -21.03 4.24 9.69
CA THR A 115 -19.58 4.44 9.61
C THR A 115 -19.24 5.88 9.25
N LYS A 116 -19.94 6.46 8.27
CA LYS A 116 -19.78 7.88 7.90
C LYS A 116 -20.11 8.81 9.08
N ALA A 117 -21.22 8.59 9.75
CA ALA A 117 -21.62 9.39 10.92
C ALA A 117 -20.56 9.33 12.03
N THR A 118 -20.04 8.14 12.34
CA THR A 118 -18.97 7.97 13.32
C THR A 118 -17.67 8.68 12.89
N ASN A 119 -17.34 8.63 11.59
CA ASN A 119 -16.15 9.32 11.08
C ASN A 119 -16.32 10.84 11.13
N LEU A 120 -17.52 11.33 10.78
CA LEU A 120 -17.84 12.76 10.84
C LEU A 120 -17.73 13.28 12.29
N GLU A 121 -18.27 12.54 13.27
CA GLU A 121 -18.17 12.86 14.68
C GLU A 121 -16.71 12.90 15.17
N LYS A 122 -15.89 11.91 14.78
CA LYS A 122 -14.53 11.77 15.29
C LYS A 122 -13.49 12.60 14.57
N TYR A 123 -13.65 12.78 13.26
CA TYR A 123 -12.61 13.34 12.38
C TYR A 123 -13.09 14.57 11.59
N GLY A 124 -14.35 14.97 11.73
CA GLY A 124 -14.93 16.07 10.99
C GLY A 124 -15.11 15.81 9.48
N CYS A 125 -15.00 14.55 9.04
CA CYS A 125 -15.12 14.16 7.63
C CYS A 125 -15.64 12.73 7.50
N GLU A 126 -16.32 12.40 6.38
CA GLU A 126 -16.89 11.08 6.14
C GLU A 126 -15.83 9.97 6.02
N ASN A 127 -14.64 10.32 5.55
CA ASN A 127 -13.52 9.39 5.43
C ASN A 127 -12.31 9.96 6.21
N PRO A 128 -11.76 9.23 7.19
CA PRO A 128 -10.62 9.70 7.99
C PRO A 128 -9.41 10.17 7.16
N SER A 129 -9.19 9.59 5.98
CA SER A 129 -8.09 10.00 5.09
C SER A 129 -8.27 11.40 4.48
N GLN A 130 -9.45 12.03 4.63
CA GLN A 130 -9.70 13.42 4.23
C GLN A 130 -9.28 14.42 5.31
N SER A 131 -9.19 14.00 6.57
CA SER A 131 -8.76 14.85 7.68
C SER A 131 -7.29 15.25 7.53
N GLU A 132 -6.99 16.56 7.66
CA GLU A 132 -5.60 17.05 7.60
C GLU A 132 -4.78 16.51 8.79
N GLU A 133 -5.35 16.41 9.98
CA GLU A 133 -4.69 15.83 11.14
C GLU A 133 -4.23 14.38 10.88
N ILE A 134 -5.08 13.57 10.25
CA ILE A 134 -4.74 12.18 9.88
C ILE A 134 -3.68 12.15 8.80
N LYS A 135 -3.78 13.02 7.78
CA LYS A 135 -2.76 13.13 6.72
C LYS A 135 -1.40 13.50 7.30
N ASP A 136 -1.37 14.43 8.23
CA ASP A 136 -0.12 14.88 8.84
C ASP A 136 0.50 13.78 9.74
N LYS A 137 -0.32 13.04 10.49
CA LYS A 137 0.14 11.85 11.23
C LYS A 137 0.70 10.76 10.30
N ILE A 138 0.07 10.54 9.14
CA ILE A 138 0.58 9.59 8.14
C ILE A 138 1.91 10.08 7.57
N LYS A 139 2.04 11.37 7.23
CA LYS A 139 3.30 11.94 6.74
C LYS A 139 4.41 11.83 7.79
N ALA A 140 4.13 12.20 9.04
CA ALA A 140 5.10 12.09 10.13
C ALA A 140 5.59 10.64 10.31
N THR A 141 4.67 9.66 10.33
CA THR A 141 5.01 8.24 10.42
C THR A 141 5.84 7.76 9.22
N ASN A 142 5.52 8.25 8.02
CA ASN A 142 6.28 7.91 6.82
C ASN A 142 7.70 8.52 6.84
N LEU A 143 7.80 9.76 7.32
CA LEU A 143 9.08 10.43 7.46
C LEU A 143 10.00 9.68 8.43
N GLU A 144 9.45 9.26 9.58
CA GLU A 144 10.17 8.48 10.59
C GLU A 144 10.63 7.11 10.03
N LYS A 145 9.73 6.39 9.32
CA LYS A 145 10.02 5.02 8.86
C LYS A 145 10.82 4.95 7.57
N TYR A 146 10.62 5.88 6.65
CA TYR A 146 11.11 5.80 5.28
C TYR A 146 11.94 7.01 4.85
N GLY A 147 12.08 8.02 5.72
CA GLY A 147 12.79 9.26 5.40
C GLY A 147 12.08 10.16 4.38
N CYS A 148 10.78 9.94 4.12
CA CYS A 148 10.02 10.69 3.14
C CYS A 148 8.52 10.70 3.48
N GLU A 149 7.77 11.74 3.06
CA GLU A 149 6.34 11.89 3.37
C GLU A 149 5.46 10.81 2.74
N THR A 150 5.88 10.26 1.60
CA THR A 150 5.17 9.18 0.90
C THR A 150 6.13 8.02 0.66
N PRO A 151 5.82 6.77 1.06
CA PRO A 151 6.73 5.64 0.93
C PRO A 151 7.30 5.44 -0.48
N LEU A 152 6.52 5.72 -1.54
CA LEU A 152 6.99 5.63 -2.92
C LEU A 152 8.02 6.70 -3.30
N GLN A 153 8.29 7.70 -2.47
CA GLN A 153 9.42 8.62 -2.66
C GLN A 153 10.75 7.99 -2.26
N ASN A 154 10.73 6.97 -1.41
CA ASN A 154 11.92 6.16 -1.13
C ASN A 154 12.26 5.32 -2.38
N ILE A 155 13.54 5.37 -2.81
CA ILE A 155 13.97 4.77 -4.07
C ILE A 155 13.84 3.24 -4.06
N GLU A 156 14.19 2.59 -2.95
CA GLU A 156 14.13 1.13 -2.80
C GLU A 156 12.70 0.62 -2.84
N ILE A 157 11.78 1.32 -2.15
CA ILE A 157 10.36 0.99 -2.16
C ILE A 157 9.77 1.19 -3.55
N SER A 158 10.13 2.30 -4.22
CA SER A 158 9.69 2.60 -5.58
C SER A 158 10.17 1.55 -6.59
N GLU A 159 11.42 1.12 -6.48
CA GLU A 159 11.99 0.08 -7.34
C GLU A 159 11.29 -1.27 -7.12
N ARG A 160 11.12 -1.68 -5.86
CA ARG A 160 10.39 -2.93 -5.53
C ARG A 160 8.94 -2.90 -6.05
N ALA A 161 8.26 -1.75 -5.93
CA ALA A 161 6.92 -1.58 -6.45
C ALA A 161 6.88 -1.69 -7.97
N SER A 162 7.87 -1.14 -8.68
CA SER A 162 7.93 -1.22 -10.15
C SER A 162 8.20 -2.63 -10.65
N LYS A 163 9.07 -3.39 -9.97
CA LYS A 163 9.34 -4.81 -10.30
C LYS A 163 8.09 -5.70 -10.20
N ASN A 164 7.14 -5.33 -9.36
CA ASN A 164 5.86 -6.03 -9.18
C ASN A 164 4.68 -5.35 -9.89
N ALA A 165 4.94 -4.41 -10.81
CA ALA A 165 3.90 -3.70 -11.52
C ALA A 165 3.13 -4.60 -12.48
N TYR A 166 1.88 -4.23 -12.77
CA TYR A 166 1.03 -4.95 -13.71
C TYR A 166 1.68 -5.05 -15.10
N LYS A 167 1.73 -6.27 -15.65
CA LYS A 167 2.38 -6.57 -16.93
C LYS A 167 3.89 -6.25 -17.00
N ALA A 168 4.59 -6.22 -15.86
CA ALA A 168 6.03 -6.22 -15.87
C ALA A 168 6.56 -7.63 -16.21
N TYR A 169 7.61 -7.72 -17.01
CA TYR A 169 8.24 -8.97 -17.43
C TYR A 169 9.76 -8.82 -17.53
N ASP A 170 10.45 -9.94 -17.59
CA ASP A 170 11.90 -9.96 -17.68
C ASP A 170 12.35 -9.78 -19.12
N TYR A 171 13.26 -8.85 -19.35
CA TYR A 171 13.99 -8.67 -20.60
C TYR A 171 15.40 -9.23 -20.43
N ILE A 172 15.81 -10.12 -21.34
CA ILE A 172 17.12 -10.74 -21.32
C ILE A 172 17.97 -10.08 -22.39
N PHE A 173 19.02 -9.39 -21.97
CA PHE A 173 20.00 -8.77 -22.84
C PHE A 173 20.91 -9.84 -23.48
N PRO A 174 21.63 -9.51 -24.57
CA PRO A 174 22.54 -10.45 -25.25
C PRO A 174 23.61 -11.07 -24.33
N SER A 175 24.06 -10.35 -23.30
CA SER A 175 25.02 -10.86 -22.31
C SER A 175 24.41 -11.86 -21.31
N GLY A 176 23.07 -12.00 -21.28
CA GLY A 176 22.36 -12.75 -20.25
C GLY A 176 21.92 -11.88 -19.08
N ARG A 177 22.25 -10.59 -19.05
CA ARG A 177 21.73 -9.66 -18.04
C ARG A 177 20.21 -9.60 -18.11
N ILE A 178 19.56 -9.71 -16.94
CA ILE A 178 18.09 -9.69 -16.84
C ILE A 178 17.66 -8.38 -16.19
N GLU A 179 16.73 -7.68 -16.84
CA GLU A 179 16.12 -6.47 -16.33
C GLU A 179 14.60 -6.56 -16.33
N ARG A 180 13.97 -6.04 -15.30
CA ARG A 180 12.51 -6.02 -15.18
C ARG A 180 11.96 -4.77 -15.84
N ILE A 181 11.25 -4.96 -16.95
CA ILE A 181 10.71 -3.88 -17.80
C ILE A 181 9.17 -3.95 -17.90
N GLN A 182 8.56 -2.92 -18.51
CA GLN A 182 7.11 -2.85 -18.65
C GLN A 182 6.70 -2.27 -20.02
N GLY A 183 5.59 -2.77 -20.55
CA GLY A 183 4.95 -2.18 -21.74
C GLY A 183 5.80 -2.24 -22.98
N TYR A 184 6.07 -1.08 -23.59
CA TYR A 184 6.74 -0.95 -24.89
C TYR A 184 8.27 -0.82 -24.80
N GLU A 185 8.82 -0.85 -23.59
CA GLU A 185 10.27 -0.72 -23.36
C GLU A 185 11.08 -1.79 -24.10
N LYS A 186 10.54 -3.00 -24.33
CA LYS A 186 11.22 -4.05 -25.09
C LYS A 186 11.55 -3.65 -26.52
N PHE A 187 10.66 -2.92 -27.18
CA PHE A 187 10.86 -2.50 -28.56
C PHE A 187 11.95 -1.44 -28.63
N MET A 188 11.93 -0.48 -27.69
CA MET A 188 12.98 0.52 -27.53
C MET A 188 14.35 -0.12 -27.30
N LEU A 189 14.44 -1.12 -26.38
CA LEU A 189 15.71 -1.80 -26.11
C LEU A 189 16.21 -2.58 -27.32
N ASN A 190 15.32 -3.25 -28.06
CA ASN A 190 15.68 -3.92 -29.31
C ASN A 190 16.19 -2.93 -30.36
N ASP A 191 15.54 -1.78 -30.55
CA ASP A 191 15.95 -0.76 -31.49
C ASP A 191 17.30 -0.14 -31.09
N LEU A 192 17.55 0.13 -29.83
CA LEU A 192 18.86 0.59 -29.35
C LEU A 192 19.98 -0.40 -29.65
N LEU A 193 19.75 -1.69 -29.41
CA LEU A 193 20.75 -2.73 -29.60
C LEU A 193 20.96 -3.07 -31.09
N GLN A 194 19.88 -3.17 -31.87
CA GLN A 194 19.92 -3.70 -33.26
C GLN A 194 20.02 -2.62 -34.31
N LYS A 195 19.29 -1.50 -34.16
CA LYS A 195 19.28 -0.42 -35.18
C LYS A 195 20.35 0.63 -34.90
N GLU A 196 20.54 1.02 -33.63
CA GLU A 196 21.54 2.02 -33.24
C GLU A 196 22.89 1.40 -32.83
N ALA A 197 22.98 0.09 -32.66
CA ALA A 197 24.16 -0.64 -32.23
C ALA A 197 24.78 -0.13 -30.94
N ILE A 198 23.93 0.36 -30.01
CA ILE A 198 24.37 0.82 -28.70
C ILE A 198 24.86 -0.38 -27.87
N GLN A 199 26.02 -0.22 -27.23
CA GLN A 199 26.57 -1.27 -26.39
C GLN A 199 25.69 -1.48 -25.15
N GLU A 200 25.48 -2.74 -24.79
CA GLU A 200 24.60 -3.10 -23.67
C GLU A 200 24.97 -2.43 -22.34
N ASP A 201 26.27 -2.31 -22.04
CA ASP A 201 26.78 -1.68 -20.82
C ASP A 201 26.49 -0.18 -20.72
N ASP A 202 26.16 0.45 -21.86
CA ASP A 202 25.80 1.84 -21.96
C ASP A 202 24.30 2.09 -21.67
N ILE A 203 23.50 1.03 -21.72
CA ILE A 203 22.04 1.05 -21.52
C ILE A 203 21.68 0.83 -20.06
N VAL A 204 21.01 1.80 -19.45
CA VAL A 204 20.52 1.75 -18.07
C VAL A 204 19.00 1.83 -18.06
N VAL A 205 18.34 0.88 -17.38
CA VAL A 205 16.87 0.82 -17.24
C VAL A 205 16.41 0.69 -15.78
N ALA A 206 17.31 0.34 -14.85
CA ALA A 206 16.95 0.21 -13.44
C ALA A 206 16.59 1.57 -12.83
N ARG A 207 15.45 1.67 -12.15
CA ARG A 207 14.96 2.92 -11.52
C ARG A 207 15.93 3.57 -10.56
N SER A 208 16.75 2.77 -9.89
CA SER A 208 17.80 3.26 -8.98
C SER A 208 18.99 3.90 -9.70
N ALA A 209 19.18 3.60 -10.98
CA ALA A 209 20.34 4.00 -11.77
C ALA A 209 20.03 5.00 -12.89
N VAL A 210 18.77 5.10 -13.35
CA VAL A 210 18.37 6.10 -14.34
C VAL A 210 18.26 7.49 -13.75
N PRO A 211 18.42 8.56 -14.55
CA PRO A 211 18.17 9.93 -14.12
C PRO A 211 16.78 10.11 -13.50
N THR A 212 16.73 10.84 -12.42
CA THR A 212 15.49 11.14 -11.69
C THR A 212 15.29 12.66 -11.67
N VAL A 213 14.17 13.12 -12.19
CA VAL A 213 13.82 14.53 -12.19
C VAL A 213 12.47 14.78 -11.50
N TRP A 214 12.26 16.04 -11.09
CA TRP A 214 11.00 16.45 -10.50
C TRP A 214 10.33 17.47 -11.42
N TYR A 215 9.02 17.28 -11.66
CA TYR A 215 8.21 18.22 -12.42
C TYR A 215 6.93 18.57 -11.66
N LYS A 216 6.27 19.65 -12.04
CA LYS A 216 4.92 19.98 -11.56
C LYS A 216 3.91 19.53 -12.61
N ASP A 217 2.90 18.78 -12.18
CA ASP A 217 1.77 18.42 -13.04
C ASP A 217 0.85 19.64 -13.30
N ASN A 218 -0.16 19.48 -14.16
CA ASN A 218 -1.10 20.55 -14.52
C ASN A 218 -1.88 21.13 -13.32
N ASN A 219 -1.89 20.42 -12.18
CA ASN A 219 -2.49 20.87 -10.92
C ASN A 219 -1.45 21.51 -9.98
N GLY A 220 -0.23 21.77 -10.44
CA GLY A 220 0.86 22.33 -9.64
C GLY A 220 1.50 21.36 -8.66
N LYS A 221 1.09 20.09 -8.64
CA LYS A 221 1.61 19.08 -7.72
C LYS A 221 2.98 18.58 -8.17
N LYS A 222 3.96 18.60 -7.26
CA LYS A 222 5.31 18.08 -7.51
C LYS A 222 5.28 16.56 -7.67
N ARG A 223 5.83 16.06 -8.78
CA ARG A 223 5.90 14.65 -9.15
C ARG A 223 7.34 14.26 -9.44
N ARG A 224 7.73 13.06 -9.02
CA ARG A 224 9.00 12.47 -9.38
C ARG A 224 8.83 11.65 -10.66
N TYR A 225 9.81 11.77 -11.55
CA TYR A 225 9.84 11.04 -12.80
C TYR A 225 11.15 10.29 -12.95
N PHE A 226 11.06 9.05 -13.39
CA PHE A 226 12.13 8.17 -13.79
C PHE A 226 11.98 7.92 -15.29
N VAL A 227 13.06 8.05 -16.04
CA VAL A 227 13.04 7.71 -17.47
C VAL A 227 12.94 6.20 -17.66
N ASP A 228 12.43 5.77 -18.80
CA ASP A 228 12.35 4.35 -19.12
C ASP A 228 13.75 3.79 -19.48
N CYS A 229 14.61 4.58 -20.12
CA CYS A 229 15.97 4.23 -20.47
C CYS A 229 16.92 5.43 -20.45
N PHE A 230 18.19 5.20 -20.07
CA PHE A 230 19.27 6.18 -20.14
C PHE A 230 20.50 5.58 -20.86
N VAL A 231 20.94 6.22 -21.94
CA VAL A 231 22.16 5.90 -22.66
C VAL A 231 23.27 6.82 -22.15
N LYS A 232 24.21 6.25 -21.37
CA LYS A 232 25.22 7.00 -20.60
C LYS A 232 26.15 7.82 -21.49
N SER A 233 26.76 7.20 -22.49
CA SER A 233 27.75 7.84 -23.38
C SER A 233 27.19 9.03 -24.14
N GLN A 234 25.88 9.04 -24.39
CA GLN A 234 25.19 10.07 -25.15
C GLN A 234 24.49 11.11 -24.27
N ASN A 235 24.48 10.92 -22.96
CA ASN A 235 23.68 11.70 -22.00
C ASN A 235 22.20 11.80 -22.46
N ARG A 236 21.64 10.69 -22.92
CA ARG A 236 20.35 10.60 -23.59
C ARG A 236 19.34 9.78 -22.78
N CYS A 237 18.20 10.39 -22.50
CA CYS A 237 17.05 9.79 -21.84
C CYS A 237 15.97 9.46 -22.87
N ILE A 238 15.44 8.25 -22.84
CA ILE A 238 14.42 7.80 -23.79
C ILE A 238 13.21 7.28 -23.01
N GLU A 239 12.01 7.71 -23.46
CA GLU A 239 10.71 7.26 -22.95
C GLU A 239 9.98 6.49 -24.05
N ALA A 240 9.63 5.22 -23.81
CA ALA A 240 8.86 4.41 -24.74
C ALA A 240 7.35 4.53 -24.48
N LYS A 241 6.57 4.82 -25.50
CA LYS A 241 5.11 4.94 -25.41
C LYS A 241 4.41 4.22 -26.55
N SER A 242 3.19 3.72 -26.27
CA SER A 242 2.28 3.32 -27.34
C SER A 242 1.61 4.54 -27.95
N THR A 243 1.16 4.42 -29.21
CA THR A 243 0.33 5.42 -29.88
C THR A 243 -0.87 5.84 -29.04
N TRP A 244 -1.53 4.89 -28.37
CA TRP A 244 -2.64 5.18 -27.47
C TRP A 244 -2.22 6.01 -26.26
N THR A 245 -1.12 5.66 -25.59
CA THR A 245 -0.63 6.40 -24.42
C THR A 245 -0.16 7.80 -24.81
N ALA A 246 0.53 7.93 -25.92
CA ALA A 246 1.02 9.20 -26.43
C ALA A 246 -0.14 10.16 -26.71
N SER A 247 -1.21 9.68 -27.37
CA SER A 247 -2.39 10.52 -27.66
C SER A 247 -3.15 10.96 -26.39
N LYS A 248 -3.28 10.09 -25.37
CA LYS A 248 -4.07 10.37 -24.17
C LYS A 248 -3.33 11.19 -23.11
N LYS A 249 -2.01 11.16 -23.07
CA LYS A 249 -1.19 11.76 -22.00
C LYS A 249 -0.16 12.77 -22.52
N LYS A 250 -0.43 13.37 -23.65
CA LYS A 250 0.48 14.27 -24.37
C LYS A 250 1.06 15.36 -23.47
N ASP A 251 0.23 16.08 -22.73
CA ASP A 251 0.66 17.18 -21.87
C ASP A 251 1.63 16.75 -20.77
N ILE A 252 1.35 15.60 -20.12
CA ILE A 252 2.21 15.07 -19.04
C ILE A 252 3.56 14.60 -19.62
N ILE A 253 3.55 14.04 -20.80
CA ILE A 253 4.76 13.57 -21.49
C ILE A 253 5.67 14.77 -21.77
N TYR A 254 5.13 15.87 -22.29
CA TYR A 254 5.92 17.08 -22.52
C TYR A 254 6.45 17.72 -21.23
N LEU A 255 5.66 17.76 -20.15
CA LEU A 255 6.15 18.27 -18.88
C LEU A 255 7.33 17.47 -18.34
N LYS A 256 7.32 16.17 -18.49
CA LYS A 256 8.42 15.28 -18.13
C LYS A 256 9.65 15.52 -19.00
N GLN A 257 9.45 15.61 -20.31
CA GLN A 257 10.51 15.88 -21.28
C GLN A 257 11.18 17.23 -20.98
N GLN A 258 10.40 18.28 -20.72
CA GLN A 258 10.94 19.58 -20.37
C GLN A 258 11.78 19.53 -19.08
N ALA A 259 11.31 18.83 -18.05
CA ALA A 259 12.08 18.68 -16.83
C ALA A 259 13.42 17.95 -17.00
N LEU A 260 13.51 17.00 -17.93
CA LEU A 260 14.78 16.36 -18.31
C LEU A 260 15.69 17.33 -19.06
N LYS A 261 15.15 18.09 -20.02
CA LYS A 261 15.91 19.11 -20.77
C LYS A 261 16.47 20.19 -19.83
N ASP A 262 15.64 20.66 -18.88
CA ASP A 262 16.05 21.65 -17.86
C ASP A 262 17.15 21.10 -16.95
N ALA A 263 17.18 19.77 -16.75
CA ALA A 263 18.23 19.08 -16.00
C ALA A 263 19.49 18.77 -16.83
N GLY A 264 19.54 19.17 -18.12
CA GLY A 264 20.70 19.03 -18.99
C GLY A 264 20.80 17.71 -19.75
N TYR A 265 19.73 16.91 -19.79
CA TYR A 265 19.71 15.68 -20.56
C TYR A 265 19.15 15.89 -21.97
N LYS A 266 19.70 15.17 -22.95
CA LYS A 266 19.03 14.96 -24.23
C LYS A 266 17.86 14.02 -23.96
N CYS A 267 16.69 14.33 -24.48
CA CYS A 267 15.54 13.47 -24.23
C CYS A 267 14.69 13.24 -25.47
N GLU A 268 14.27 12.02 -25.63
CA GLU A 268 13.49 11.53 -26.76
C GLU A 268 12.28 10.74 -26.26
N ILE A 269 11.19 10.81 -27.00
CA ILE A 269 10.01 9.99 -26.79
C ILE A 269 9.80 9.15 -28.03
N TRP A 270 9.89 7.85 -27.87
CA TRP A 270 9.73 6.89 -28.96
C TRP A 270 8.34 6.27 -28.87
N ILE A 271 7.57 6.46 -29.95
CA ILE A 271 6.18 6.03 -30.01
C ILE A 271 6.08 4.81 -30.91
N TYR A 272 5.53 3.74 -30.35
CA TYR A 272 5.37 2.44 -31.01
C TYR A 272 3.89 2.12 -31.27
N ASP A 273 3.62 1.46 -32.37
CA ASP A 273 2.32 0.88 -32.66
C ASP A 273 2.12 -0.48 -31.95
N ALA A 274 0.98 -1.13 -32.19
CA ALA A 274 0.65 -2.42 -31.55
C ALA A 274 1.57 -3.57 -32.04
N GLN A 275 2.19 -3.44 -33.20
CA GLN A 275 3.12 -4.39 -33.79
C GLN A 275 4.54 -4.23 -33.25
N GLY A 276 4.83 -3.08 -32.64
CA GLY A 276 6.14 -2.76 -32.09
C GLY A 276 7.04 -2.01 -33.09
N GLU A 277 6.46 -1.45 -34.12
CA GLU A 277 7.18 -0.57 -35.04
C GLU A 277 7.16 0.86 -34.51
N MET A 278 8.32 1.53 -34.58
CA MET A 278 8.43 2.93 -34.19
C MET A 278 7.77 3.81 -35.25
N VAL A 279 6.70 4.51 -34.88
CA VAL A 279 5.89 5.35 -35.78
C VAL A 279 6.21 6.84 -35.65
N GLU A 280 6.76 7.26 -34.50
CA GLU A 280 7.11 8.66 -34.26
C GLU A 280 8.24 8.75 -33.24
N GLU A 281 9.16 9.70 -33.46
CA GLU A 281 10.20 10.11 -32.53
C GLU A 281 10.04 11.60 -32.24
N ILE A 282 9.94 11.98 -30.95
CA ILE A 282 9.83 13.37 -30.50
C ILE A 282 11.11 13.73 -29.73
N LYS A 283 11.85 14.74 -30.23
CA LYS A 283 13.09 15.26 -29.64
C LYS A 283 12.89 16.54 -28.82
#